data_9d412a88e36d792370233d441da0f995
#
_entry.id   9d412a88e36d792370233d441da0f995
#
_cell.length_a   1.000
_cell.length_b   1.000
_cell.length_c   1.000
_cell.angle_alpha   90.00
_cell.angle_beta   90.00
_cell.angle_gamma   90.00
#
_symmetry.space_group_name_H-M   'P 1'
#
loop_
_entity.id
_entity.type
_entity.pdbx_description
1 polymer ?
#
loop_
_entity_poly.entity_id
_entity_poly.type
_entity_poly.pdbx_seq_one_letter_code
_entity_poly.pdbx_strand_id
1 'polypeptide(L)'
;NQDSPFELGVLHVLAGHSGPETAADARTHFGIFAPQTWTLLPRGHVINLYFWDYNDVAPGYFAAVQKAIEIKDIGIIVIHVARPDFPVADRSTFADTDLTASSKGLYLIRDYDGSTPPMGTVFVQGSSSTTNLVDVLPRLEEAGINVRVVSVISTELFGFQPESYQQSILPASSRYDCMVVSTMTKRVPPIPNLGPITEGYSLYADFDDRWRSGGSETDVIAESHLDRESIYQGIVRFATERESRLNRQREALA
;
A
#
# COMPACT_ATOMS: atom_id res chain seq x y z
N ASN A 1 -18.38 17.78 13.17
CA ASN A 1 -19.35 17.07 14.04
C ASN A 1 -19.19 17.41 15.54
N GLN A 2 -17.99 17.82 16.00
CA GLN A 2 -17.72 18.05 17.44
C GLN A 2 -18.68 19.05 18.08
N ASP A 3 -18.97 20.14 17.40
CA ASP A 3 -19.79 21.23 17.90
C ASP A 3 -21.27 21.18 17.45
N SER A 4 -21.63 20.13 16.71
CA SER A 4 -23.00 19.97 16.22
C SER A 4 -23.89 19.38 17.30
N PRO A 5 -25.05 19.97 17.58
CA PRO A 5 -26.08 19.38 18.47
C PRO A 5 -26.76 18.16 17.81
N PHE A 6 -26.51 17.91 16.52
CA PHE A 6 -27.09 16.80 15.79
C PHE A 6 -26.05 15.70 15.62
N GLU A 7 -26.48 14.44 15.72
CA GLU A 7 -25.68 13.30 15.30
C GLU A 7 -25.67 13.28 13.77
N LEU A 8 -24.52 13.63 13.19
CA LEU A 8 -24.29 13.52 11.75
C LEU A 8 -23.77 12.13 11.43
N GLY A 9 -24.30 11.53 10.37
CA GLY A 9 -23.81 10.26 9.88
C GLY A 9 -22.42 10.36 9.27
N VAL A 10 -21.77 9.22 9.06
CA VAL A 10 -20.49 9.10 8.36
C VAL A 10 -20.77 8.97 6.86
N LEU A 11 -20.05 9.75 6.03
CA LEU A 11 -20.09 9.62 4.59
C LEU A 11 -19.21 8.42 4.17
N HIS A 12 -19.81 7.44 3.50
CA HIS A 12 -19.12 6.31 2.91
C HIS A 12 -18.93 6.57 1.42
N VAL A 13 -17.67 6.57 0.98
CA VAL A 13 -17.30 6.78 -0.42
C VAL A 13 -16.70 5.50 -0.99
N LEU A 14 -17.31 4.95 -2.03
CA LEU A 14 -16.77 3.83 -2.78
C LEU A 14 -16.01 4.38 -3.99
N ALA A 15 -14.67 4.40 -3.92
CA ALA A 15 -13.80 4.78 -5.01
C ALA A 15 -13.47 3.55 -5.88
N GLY A 16 -14.45 3.14 -6.71
CA GLY A 16 -14.45 1.88 -7.47
C GLY A 16 -13.55 1.85 -8.71
N HIS A 17 -12.75 2.89 -8.95
CA HIS A 17 -11.81 2.97 -10.07
C HIS A 17 -10.38 3.25 -9.55
N SER A 18 -9.99 2.58 -8.47
CA SER A 18 -8.70 2.82 -7.81
C SER A 18 -7.64 1.84 -8.32
N GLY A 19 -6.86 2.28 -9.29
CA GLY A 19 -5.77 1.52 -9.86
C GLY A 19 -5.71 1.60 -11.39
N PRO A 20 -4.56 1.28 -12.01
CA PRO A 20 -4.39 1.27 -13.46
C PRO A 20 -5.26 0.20 -14.14
N GLU A 21 -5.51 -0.93 -13.49
CA GLU A 21 -6.30 -2.05 -13.95
C GLU A 21 -7.72 -1.66 -14.36
N THR A 22 -8.27 -0.60 -13.79
CA THR A 22 -9.61 -0.10 -14.13
C THR A 22 -9.64 0.68 -15.45
N ALA A 23 -8.49 1.10 -15.97
CA ALA A 23 -8.40 1.78 -17.25
C ALA A 23 -8.68 0.87 -18.46
N ALA A 24 -8.78 -0.46 -18.25
CA ALA A 24 -9.21 -1.39 -19.28
C ALA A 24 -10.61 -1.09 -19.82
N ASP A 25 -11.51 -0.57 -18.99
CA ASP A 25 -12.86 -0.17 -19.43
C ASP A 25 -12.85 1.08 -20.31
N ALA A 26 -12.12 2.09 -19.86
CA ALA A 26 -11.94 3.36 -20.55
C ALA A 26 -10.76 4.11 -19.95
N ARG A 27 -10.04 4.85 -20.79
CA ARG A 27 -8.91 5.70 -20.37
C ARG A 27 -9.24 6.64 -19.22
N THR A 28 -10.48 7.10 -19.16
CA THR A 28 -10.97 7.99 -18.09
C THR A 28 -11.13 7.30 -16.74
N HIS A 29 -11.06 5.96 -16.68
CA HIS A 29 -11.17 5.17 -15.45
C HIS A 29 -9.82 4.93 -14.77
N PHE A 30 -8.74 5.56 -15.22
CA PHE A 30 -7.44 5.55 -14.57
C PHE A 30 -7.48 6.37 -13.27
N GLY A 31 -8.09 5.79 -12.23
CA GLY A 31 -8.47 6.48 -10.98
C GLY A 31 -7.39 6.55 -9.91
N ILE A 32 -6.11 6.44 -10.28
CA ILE A 32 -4.98 6.45 -9.33
C ILE A 32 -4.84 7.75 -8.54
N PHE A 33 -5.46 8.83 -9.01
CA PHE A 33 -5.42 10.16 -8.38
C PHE A 33 -6.54 10.39 -7.35
N ALA A 34 -7.47 9.44 -7.19
CA ALA A 34 -8.56 9.56 -6.21
C ALA A 34 -8.08 9.87 -4.78
N PRO A 35 -6.96 9.28 -4.28
CA PRO A 35 -6.44 9.61 -2.96
C PRO A 35 -6.11 11.09 -2.74
N GLN A 36 -5.70 11.83 -3.79
CA GLN A 36 -5.37 13.25 -3.67
C GLN A 36 -6.54 14.10 -3.16
N THR A 37 -7.77 13.75 -3.56
CA THR A 37 -8.98 14.46 -3.11
C THR A 37 -9.12 14.42 -1.60
N TRP A 38 -8.82 13.30 -0.98
CA TRP A 38 -8.99 13.08 0.44
C TRP A 38 -7.85 13.64 1.29
N THR A 39 -6.67 13.84 0.69
CA THR A 39 -5.53 14.47 1.37
C THR A 39 -5.69 15.99 1.55
N LEU A 40 -6.67 16.61 0.90
CA LEU A 40 -7.05 18.01 1.12
C LEU A 40 -7.78 18.21 2.45
N LEU A 41 -8.30 17.14 3.04
CA LEU A 41 -9.00 17.20 4.33
C LEU A 41 -8.00 16.97 5.48
N PRO A 42 -8.24 17.58 6.65
CA PRO A 42 -7.42 17.33 7.82
C PRO A 42 -7.36 15.84 8.16
N ARG A 43 -6.17 15.35 8.51
CA ARG A 43 -6.02 13.99 9.05
C ARG A 43 -6.90 13.87 10.30
N GLY A 44 -7.51 12.75 10.52
CA GLY A 44 -8.43 12.54 11.63
C GLY A 44 -9.91 12.78 11.28
N HIS A 45 -10.20 13.31 10.08
CA HIS A 45 -11.57 13.39 9.56
C HIS A 45 -11.91 12.34 8.51
N VAL A 46 -10.89 11.66 7.97
CA VAL A 46 -11.02 10.67 6.90
C VAL A 46 -10.28 9.40 7.27
N ILE A 47 -10.88 8.25 6.99
CA ILE A 47 -10.18 6.95 6.96
C ILE A 47 -10.19 6.48 5.51
N ASN A 48 -9.00 6.27 4.93
CA ASN A 48 -8.82 5.66 3.63
C ASN A 48 -8.52 4.17 3.79
N LEU A 49 -9.20 3.34 3.00
CA LEU A 49 -9.07 1.88 2.99
C LEU A 49 -8.69 1.42 1.59
N TYR A 50 -7.53 0.75 1.46
CA TYR A 50 -7.00 0.26 0.18
C TYR A 50 -7.01 -1.27 0.19
N PHE A 51 -8.19 -1.85 0.04
CA PHE A 51 -8.34 -3.30 0.01
C PHE A 51 -7.77 -3.89 -1.27
N TRP A 52 -7.02 -5.00 -1.15
CA TRP A 52 -6.44 -5.65 -2.31
C TRP A 52 -7.08 -7.02 -2.61
N ASP A 53 -7.68 -7.67 -1.61
CA ASP A 53 -8.51 -8.85 -1.79
C ASP A 53 -9.72 -8.87 -0.82
N TYR A 54 -10.61 -9.84 -0.98
CA TYR A 54 -11.82 -9.94 -0.15
C TYR A 54 -11.57 -10.23 1.32
N ASN A 55 -10.42 -10.83 1.70
CA ASN A 55 -10.09 -11.08 3.10
C ASN A 55 -9.96 -9.77 3.90
N ASP A 56 -9.54 -8.70 3.25
CA ASP A 56 -9.34 -7.40 3.91
C ASP A 56 -10.62 -6.62 4.15
N VAL A 57 -11.67 -6.87 3.32
CA VAL A 57 -12.84 -5.97 3.25
C VAL A 57 -13.60 -5.92 4.57
N ALA A 58 -14.05 -7.05 5.09
CA ALA A 58 -14.88 -7.06 6.29
C ALA A 58 -14.11 -6.58 7.53
N PRO A 59 -12.91 -7.09 7.87
CA PRO A 59 -12.21 -6.65 9.07
C PRO A 59 -11.81 -5.18 9.02
N GLY A 60 -11.25 -4.72 7.89
CA GLY A 60 -10.80 -3.33 7.73
C GLY A 60 -11.96 -2.34 7.72
N TYR A 61 -13.05 -2.66 7.03
CA TYR A 61 -14.23 -1.79 7.00
C TYR A 61 -14.91 -1.69 8.37
N PHE A 62 -15.13 -2.80 9.07
CA PHE A 62 -15.71 -2.78 10.41
C PHE A 62 -14.84 -2.00 11.40
N ALA A 63 -13.51 -2.15 11.34
CA ALA A 63 -12.60 -1.36 12.16
C ALA A 63 -12.73 0.15 11.90
N ALA A 64 -12.85 0.56 10.63
CA ALA A 64 -13.04 1.95 10.26
C ALA A 64 -14.38 2.51 10.78
N VAL A 65 -15.48 1.76 10.64
CA VAL A 65 -16.80 2.13 11.16
C VAL A 65 -16.76 2.25 12.67
N GLN A 66 -16.12 1.29 13.36
CA GLN A 66 -15.99 1.34 14.81
C GLN A 66 -15.22 2.58 15.28
N LYS A 67 -14.11 2.91 14.59
CA LYS A 67 -13.36 4.14 14.88
C LYS A 67 -14.16 5.41 14.62
N ALA A 68 -14.98 5.45 13.57
CA ALA A 68 -15.86 6.60 13.31
C ALA A 68 -16.96 6.77 14.36
N ILE A 69 -17.42 5.68 15.00
CA ILE A 69 -18.35 5.74 16.12
C ILE A 69 -17.64 6.25 17.39
N GLU A 70 -16.42 5.79 17.65
CA GLU A 70 -15.61 6.18 18.82
C GLU A 70 -15.12 7.64 18.72
N ILE A 71 -14.74 8.07 17.51
CA ILE A 71 -14.11 9.37 17.24
C ILE A 71 -15.04 10.20 16.35
N LYS A 72 -15.82 11.10 16.99
CA LYS A 72 -16.82 11.91 16.29
C LYS A 72 -16.29 12.79 15.16
N ASP A 73 -14.99 13.09 15.15
CA ASP A 73 -14.36 13.89 14.10
C ASP A 73 -14.21 13.14 12.79
N ILE A 74 -14.22 11.80 12.81
CA ILE A 74 -14.16 10.99 11.61
C ILE A 74 -15.52 11.06 10.92
N GLY A 75 -15.61 11.83 9.85
CA GLY A 75 -16.84 12.06 9.09
C GLY A 75 -16.87 11.34 7.74
N ILE A 76 -15.75 10.73 7.29
CA ILE A 76 -15.65 10.13 5.95
C ILE A 76 -14.87 8.82 6.04
N ILE A 77 -15.41 7.76 5.42
CA ILE A 77 -14.70 6.51 5.15
C ILE A 77 -14.64 6.33 3.62
N VAL A 78 -13.44 6.25 3.07
CA VAL A 78 -13.21 6.06 1.64
C VAL A 78 -12.67 4.66 1.39
N ILE A 79 -13.36 3.90 0.53
CA ILE A 79 -13.01 2.54 0.17
C ILE A 79 -12.47 2.56 -1.26
N HIS A 80 -11.15 2.37 -1.40
CA HIS A 80 -10.47 2.29 -2.68
C HIS A 80 -10.43 0.84 -3.13
N VAL A 81 -11.09 0.53 -4.24
CA VAL A 81 -11.14 -0.82 -4.83
C VAL A 81 -10.99 -0.75 -6.34
N ALA A 82 -10.47 -1.82 -6.92
CA ALA A 82 -10.42 -2.02 -8.36
C ALA A 82 -11.72 -2.68 -8.86
N ARG A 83 -11.98 -2.60 -10.16
CA ARG A 83 -13.14 -3.27 -10.80
C ARG A 83 -12.87 -4.71 -11.20
N PRO A 84 -11.68 -5.07 -11.75
CA PRO A 84 -11.37 -6.46 -12.04
C PRO A 84 -11.38 -7.33 -10.79
N ASP A 85 -11.75 -8.59 -10.96
CA ASP A 85 -11.69 -9.60 -9.91
C ASP A 85 -10.25 -10.08 -9.74
N PHE A 86 -9.77 -10.07 -8.50
CA PHE A 86 -8.48 -10.62 -8.12
C PHE A 86 -8.67 -11.90 -7.28
N PRO A 87 -7.75 -12.88 -7.39
CA PRO A 87 -7.79 -14.07 -6.55
C PRO A 87 -7.72 -13.70 -5.08
N VAL A 88 -8.49 -14.42 -4.25
CA VAL A 88 -8.39 -14.34 -2.80
C VAL A 88 -7.14 -15.09 -2.37
N ALA A 89 -6.23 -14.43 -1.68
CA ALA A 89 -4.96 -15.02 -1.28
C ALA A 89 -5.11 -16.02 -0.13
N ASP A 90 -4.31 -17.09 -0.19
CA ASP A 90 -4.14 -17.99 0.94
C ASP A 90 -3.24 -17.33 2.01
N ARG A 91 -3.86 -16.88 3.10
CA ARG A 91 -3.17 -16.22 4.22
C ARG A 91 -2.33 -17.17 5.06
N SER A 92 -2.48 -18.49 4.91
CA SER A 92 -1.69 -19.48 5.65
C SER A 92 -0.19 -19.39 5.35
N THR A 93 0.19 -18.79 4.22
CA THR A 93 1.57 -18.59 3.79
C THR A 93 2.16 -17.24 4.23
N PHE A 94 1.38 -16.39 4.87
CA PHE A 94 1.83 -15.06 5.29
C PHE A 94 2.49 -15.10 6.67
N ALA A 95 3.33 -14.10 6.94
CA ALA A 95 3.91 -13.91 8.26
C ALA A 95 2.84 -13.55 9.32
N ASP A 96 1.85 -12.75 8.93
CA ASP A 96 0.63 -12.51 9.73
C ASP A 96 -0.52 -13.35 9.14
N THR A 97 -0.81 -14.49 9.75
CA THR A 97 -1.89 -15.40 9.32
C THR A 97 -3.26 -14.99 9.83
N ASP A 98 -3.36 -13.93 10.64
CA ASP A 98 -4.62 -13.43 11.19
C ASP A 98 -5.51 -12.86 10.06
N LEU A 99 -6.65 -13.50 9.81
CA LEU A 99 -7.62 -13.04 8.81
C LEU A 99 -8.23 -11.68 9.15
N THR A 100 -8.03 -11.18 10.37
CA THR A 100 -8.47 -9.84 10.79
C THR A 100 -7.37 -8.79 10.73
N ALA A 101 -6.19 -9.12 10.20
CA ALA A 101 -5.01 -8.26 10.19
C ALA A 101 -5.25 -6.89 9.53
N SER A 102 -6.09 -6.81 8.51
CA SER A 102 -6.47 -5.55 7.84
C SER A 102 -7.13 -4.52 8.78
N SER A 103 -7.77 -4.98 9.86
CA SER A 103 -8.34 -4.10 10.91
C SER A 103 -7.29 -3.25 11.61
N LYS A 104 -6.02 -3.67 11.58
CA LYS A 104 -4.88 -2.96 12.16
C LYS A 104 -4.27 -1.91 11.21
N GLY A 105 -4.73 -1.87 9.96
CA GLY A 105 -4.32 -0.90 8.94
C GLY A 105 -3.06 -1.28 8.14
N LEU A 106 -2.00 -1.76 8.77
CA LEU A 106 -0.81 -2.34 8.16
C LEU A 106 -0.57 -3.73 8.77
N TYR A 107 -0.14 -4.69 7.95
CA TYR A 107 0.22 -6.03 8.43
C TYR A 107 1.32 -6.67 7.57
N LEU A 108 1.94 -7.73 8.10
CA LEU A 108 3.04 -8.43 7.43
C LEU A 108 2.53 -9.51 6.47
N ILE A 109 2.88 -9.40 5.19
CA ILE A 109 2.77 -10.48 4.22
C ILE A 109 3.97 -11.43 4.41
N ARG A 110 5.19 -10.87 4.50
CA ARG A 110 6.44 -11.61 4.69
C ARG A 110 7.33 -10.90 5.68
N ASP A 111 7.95 -11.62 6.61
CA ASP A 111 9.03 -11.08 7.43
C ASP A 111 10.40 -11.53 6.90
N TYR A 112 11.46 -10.96 7.46
CA TYR A 112 12.82 -11.38 7.14
C TYR A 112 13.05 -12.83 7.51
N ASP A 113 13.75 -13.55 6.65
CA ASP A 113 14.37 -14.80 7.02
C ASP A 113 15.51 -14.51 8.01
N GLY A 114 15.46 -15.14 9.17
CA GLY A 114 16.46 -14.96 10.22
C GLY A 114 17.85 -15.53 9.90
N SER A 115 17.99 -16.28 8.81
CA SER A 115 19.24 -16.93 8.42
C SER A 115 20.14 -16.07 7.50
N THR A 116 19.55 -15.07 6.82
CA THR A 116 20.27 -14.20 5.89
C THR A 116 20.12 -12.71 6.26
N PRO A 117 21.08 -11.85 5.85
CA PRO A 117 20.97 -10.42 6.16
C PRO A 117 19.71 -9.77 5.55
N PRO A 118 19.00 -8.92 6.30
CA PRO A 118 17.88 -8.14 5.77
C PRO A 118 18.27 -7.25 4.58
N MET A 119 17.44 -7.21 3.55
CA MET A 119 17.69 -6.42 2.33
C MET A 119 16.76 -5.21 2.18
N GLY A 120 15.99 -4.88 3.21
CA GLY A 120 15.09 -3.73 3.26
C GLY A 120 13.61 -4.12 3.26
N THR A 121 12.75 -3.11 3.39
CA THR A 121 11.29 -3.29 3.52
C THR A 121 10.59 -2.83 2.23
N VAL A 122 9.65 -3.63 1.75
CA VAL A 122 8.74 -3.29 0.63
C VAL A 122 7.35 -3.01 1.21
N PHE A 123 6.86 -1.80 1.06
CA PHE A 123 5.47 -1.45 1.35
C PHE A 123 4.65 -1.61 0.08
N VAL A 124 3.54 -2.35 0.16
CA VAL A 124 2.68 -2.60 -1.00
C VAL A 124 1.26 -2.14 -0.74
N GLN A 125 0.64 -1.51 -1.75
CA GLN A 125 -0.72 -0.97 -1.65
C GLN A 125 -1.48 -1.13 -2.97
N GLY A 126 -2.73 -1.53 -2.88
CA GLY A 126 -3.67 -1.67 -3.99
C GLY A 126 -3.73 -3.07 -4.59
N SER A 127 -4.74 -3.33 -5.43
CA SER A 127 -5.12 -4.69 -5.82
C SER A 127 -4.08 -5.36 -6.72
N SER A 128 -3.83 -4.85 -7.92
CA SER A 128 -2.89 -5.50 -8.86
C SER A 128 -1.47 -5.53 -8.33
N SER A 129 -0.99 -4.46 -7.69
CA SER A 129 0.35 -4.40 -7.11
C SER A 129 0.57 -5.46 -6.03
N THR A 130 -0.40 -5.63 -5.11
CA THR A 130 -0.26 -6.59 -4.03
C THR A 130 -0.40 -8.02 -4.53
N THR A 131 -1.38 -8.30 -5.40
CA THR A 131 -1.54 -9.63 -6.01
C THR A 131 -0.29 -10.04 -6.76
N ASN A 132 0.23 -9.18 -7.65
CA ASN A 132 1.41 -9.49 -8.44
C ASN A 132 2.68 -9.62 -7.57
N LEU A 133 2.79 -8.86 -6.48
CA LEU A 133 3.89 -9.00 -5.53
C LEU A 133 3.82 -10.34 -4.79
N VAL A 134 2.65 -10.74 -4.32
CA VAL A 134 2.45 -12.04 -3.65
C VAL A 134 2.83 -13.19 -4.58
N ASP A 135 2.44 -13.11 -5.84
CA ASP A 135 2.76 -14.13 -6.85
C ASP A 135 4.27 -14.28 -7.12
N VAL A 136 5.07 -13.24 -6.91
CA VAL A 136 6.53 -13.30 -7.12
C VAL A 136 7.33 -13.63 -5.85
N LEU A 137 6.69 -13.73 -4.68
CA LEU A 137 7.39 -14.08 -3.44
C LEU A 137 8.21 -15.37 -3.51
N PRO A 138 7.68 -16.49 -4.06
CA PRO A 138 8.47 -17.72 -4.17
C PRO A 138 9.73 -17.54 -5.03
N ARG A 139 9.62 -16.77 -6.12
CA ARG A 139 10.75 -16.48 -7.01
C ARG A 139 11.81 -15.59 -6.35
N LEU A 140 11.38 -14.64 -5.49
CA LEU A 140 12.29 -13.82 -4.68
C LEU A 140 13.04 -14.68 -3.65
N GLU A 141 12.36 -15.65 -3.05
CA GLU A 141 12.95 -16.58 -2.11
C GLU A 141 14.00 -17.48 -2.78
N GLU A 142 13.67 -18.08 -3.92
CA GLU A 142 14.61 -18.86 -4.73
C GLU A 142 15.86 -18.05 -5.14
N ALA A 143 15.70 -16.74 -5.36
CA ALA A 143 16.80 -15.83 -5.68
C ALA A 143 17.58 -15.35 -4.43
N GLY A 144 17.22 -15.78 -3.23
CA GLY A 144 17.87 -15.38 -1.98
C GLY A 144 17.60 -13.92 -1.59
N ILE A 145 16.50 -13.32 -2.06
CA ILE A 145 16.11 -11.94 -1.78
C ILE A 145 15.35 -11.88 -0.45
N ASN A 146 16.05 -11.43 0.60
CA ASN A 146 15.50 -11.34 1.95
C ASN A 146 14.93 -9.95 2.24
N VAL A 147 13.76 -9.66 1.69
CA VAL A 147 13.01 -8.43 1.96
C VAL A 147 11.80 -8.71 2.85
N ARG A 148 11.49 -7.75 3.71
CA ARG A 148 10.24 -7.70 4.46
C ARG A 148 9.15 -7.08 3.58
N VAL A 149 7.94 -7.63 3.61
CA VAL A 149 6.80 -7.13 2.82
C VAL A 149 5.65 -6.77 3.75
N VAL A 150 5.20 -5.52 3.68
CA VAL A 150 4.13 -4.95 4.51
C VAL A 150 2.99 -4.51 3.60
N SER A 151 1.80 -5.06 3.82
CA SER A 151 0.57 -4.58 3.19
C SER A 151 0.08 -3.30 3.86
N VAL A 152 -0.27 -2.29 3.05
CA VAL A 152 -0.76 -0.99 3.54
C VAL A 152 -2.24 -0.84 3.16
N ILE A 153 -3.11 -1.12 4.13
CA ILE A 153 -4.57 -1.00 3.98
C ILE A 153 -5.05 0.39 4.40
N SER A 154 -4.56 0.90 5.54
CA SER A 154 -4.94 2.22 6.05
C SER A 154 -3.89 2.72 7.04
N THR A 155 -3.29 3.86 6.73
CA THR A 155 -2.37 4.52 7.67
C THR A 155 -3.10 5.14 8.85
N GLU A 156 -4.36 5.49 8.67
CA GLU A 156 -5.21 6.04 9.72
C GLU A 156 -5.54 4.96 10.76
N LEU A 157 -6.02 3.78 10.33
CA LEU A 157 -6.24 2.65 11.24
C LEU A 157 -4.96 2.20 11.95
N PHE A 158 -3.84 2.22 11.23
CA PHE A 158 -2.55 1.90 11.82
C PHE A 158 -2.13 2.91 12.89
N GLY A 159 -2.40 4.18 12.69
CA GLY A 159 -2.13 5.24 13.67
C GLY A 159 -2.91 5.09 14.98
N PHE A 160 -4.04 4.38 14.98
CA PHE A 160 -4.81 4.07 16.20
C PHE A 160 -4.30 2.83 16.95
N GLN A 161 -3.34 2.09 16.39
CA GLN A 161 -2.81 0.90 17.07
C GLN A 161 -1.86 1.28 18.22
N PRO A 162 -1.68 0.37 19.20
CA PRO A 162 -0.67 0.56 20.24
C PRO A 162 0.72 0.81 19.64
N GLU A 163 1.51 1.65 20.29
CA GLU A 163 2.86 2.00 19.84
C GLU A 163 3.74 0.75 19.62
N SER A 164 3.62 -0.26 20.48
CA SER A 164 4.34 -1.52 20.35
C SER A 164 4.04 -2.23 19.02
N TYR A 165 2.78 -2.22 18.58
CA TYR A 165 2.40 -2.76 17.28
C TYR A 165 2.96 -1.88 16.14
N GLN A 166 2.81 -0.55 16.24
CA GLN A 166 3.34 0.35 15.23
C GLN A 166 4.85 0.16 15.06
N GLN A 167 5.62 0.05 16.13
CA GLN A 167 7.07 -0.19 16.09
C GLN A 167 7.43 -1.57 15.54
N SER A 168 6.61 -2.60 15.77
CA SER A 168 6.85 -3.93 15.22
C SER A 168 6.69 -3.98 13.70
N ILE A 169 5.72 -3.22 13.15
CA ILE A 169 5.42 -3.20 11.72
C ILE A 169 6.26 -2.15 10.98
N LEU A 170 6.38 -0.94 11.55
CA LEU A 170 7.05 0.22 10.94
C LEU A 170 8.08 0.80 11.90
N PRO A 171 9.17 0.07 12.21
CA PRO A 171 10.26 0.64 12.98
C PRO A 171 10.90 1.82 12.23
N ALA A 172 11.49 2.76 12.95
CA ALA A 172 12.07 3.97 12.35
C ALA A 172 13.06 3.66 11.21
N SER A 173 13.85 2.59 11.35
CA SER A 173 14.79 2.14 10.31
C SER A 173 14.14 1.79 8.99
N SER A 174 12.91 1.25 8.99
CA SER A 174 12.18 0.89 7.77
C SER A 174 11.84 2.10 6.90
N ARG A 175 11.80 3.31 7.45
CA ARG A 175 11.55 4.54 6.66
C ARG A 175 12.75 4.95 5.81
N TYR A 176 13.94 4.52 6.19
CA TYR A 176 15.20 4.84 5.52
C TYR A 176 15.67 3.72 4.59
N ASP A 177 15.19 2.50 4.80
CA ASP A 177 15.60 1.30 4.06
C ASP A 177 14.37 0.60 3.49
N CYS A 178 13.64 1.31 2.62
CA CYS A 178 12.41 0.78 2.02
C CYS A 178 12.21 1.22 0.57
N MET A 179 11.28 0.55 -0.09
CA MET A 179 10.64 0.96 -1.33
C MET A 179 9.11 0.79 -1.22
N VAL A 180 8.38 1.39 -2.13
CA VAL A 180 6.94 1.27 -2.27
C VAL A 180 6.59 0.63 -3.60
N VAL A 181 5.58 -0.24 -3.60
CA VAL A 181 4.91 -0.73 -4.81
C VAL A 181 3.42 -0.39 -4.67
N SER A 182 2.90 0.50 -5.51
CA SER A 182 1.53 1.00 -5.34
C SER A 182 0.82 1.22 -6.68
N THR A 183 -0.44 0.80 -6.73
CA THR A 183 -1.35 1.13 -7.84
C THR A 183 -1.75 2.60 -7.88
N MET A 184 -1.44 3.36 -6.81
CA MET A 184 -1.80 4.76 -6.69
C MET A 184 -0.68 5.68 -7.18
N THR A 185 -0.96 6.98 -7.17
CA THR A 185 -0.03 8.03 -7.58
C THR A 185 1.15 8.18 -6.60
N LYS A 186 2.35 8.40 -7.13
CA LYS A 186 3.54 8.74 -6.34
C LYS A 186 3.40 10.04 -5.53
N ARG A 187 2.42 10.88 -5.87
CA ARG A 187 2.16 12.16 -5.18
C ARG A 187 1.53 11.98 -3.80
N VAL A 188 0.94 10.82 -3.55
CA VAL A 188 0.36 10.44 -2.25
C VAL A 188 0.94 9.10 -1.85
N PRO A 189 2.21 9.05 -1.42
CA PRO A 189 2.83 7.79 -1.03
C PRO A 189 2.09 7.18 0.17
N PRO A 190 1.91 5.86 0.19
CA PRO A 190 1.17 5.18 1.27
C PRO A 190 1.85 5.35 2.64
N ILE A 191 3.16 5.49 2.67
CA ILE A 191 3.92 5.79 3.88
C ILE A 191 4.46 7.22 3.75
N PRO A 192 4.08 8.14 4.62
CA PRO A 192 4.55 9.53 4.56
C PRO A 192 6.01 9.66 4.97
N ASN A 193 6.65 10.74 4.51
CA ASN A 193 8.03 11.11 4.86
C ASN A 193 9.09 10.09 4.44
N LEU A 194 8.93 9.48 3.27
CA LEU A 194 9.97 8.69 2.63
C LEU A 194 11.01 9.61 1.99
N GLY A 195 12.28 9.24 2.08
CA GLY A 195 13.35 10.02 1.50
C GLY A 195 13.44 9.87 -0.04
N PRO A 196 14.11 10.80 -0.74
CA PRO A 196 14.21 10.79 -2.21
C PRO A 196 14.91 9.54 -2.76
N ILE A 197 15.81 8.92 -1.99
CA ILE A 197 16.48 7.68 -2.39
C ILE A 197 15.47 6.52 -2.44
N THR A 198 14.55 6.44 -1.47
CA THR A 198 13.45 5.47 -1.47
C THR A 198 12.56 5.66 -2.69
N GLU A 199 12.21 6.90 -3.03
CA GLU A 199 11.39 7.22 -4.19
C GLU A 199 11.99 6.69 -5.49
N GLY A 200 13.31 6.78 -5.66
CA GLY A 200 14.03 6.30 -6.85
C GLY A 200 14.00 4.78 -7.07
N TYR A 201 13.59 4.00 -6.07
CA TYR A 201 13.38 2.55 -6.19
C TYR A 201 11.91 2.15 -6.21
N SER A 202 11.01 3.07 -5.84
CA SER A 202 9.59 2.79 -5.72
C SER A 202 8.90 2.67 -7.08
N LEU A 203 7.88 1.79 -7.14
CA LEU A 203 7.07 1.55 -8.33
C LEU A 203 5.66 2.13 -8.07
N TYR A 204 5.28 3.09 -8.88
CA TYR A 204 3.97 3.74 -8.84
C TYR A 204 3.34 3.72 -10.22
N ALA A 205 2.01 3.65 -10.28
CA ALA A 205 1.30 3.61 -11.56
C ALA A 205 1.56 4.82 -12.47
N ASP A 206 1.97 5.95 -11.90
CA ASP A 206 2.32 7.19 -12.61
C ASP A 206 3.83 7.51 -12.57
N PHE A 207 4.70 6.50 -12.58
CA PHE A 207 6.16 6.67 -12.47
C PHE A 207 6.75 7.69 -13.47
N ASP A 208 6.15 7.80 -14.66
CA ASP A 208 6.55 8.68 -15.75
C ASP A 208 5.68 9.94 -15.91
N ASP A 209 4.82 10.24 -14.93
CA ASP A 209 3.86 11.36 -14.92
C ASP A 209 2.89 11.37 -16.13
N ARG A 210 2.59 10.18 -16.70
CA ARG A 210 1.70 10.05 -17.86
C ARG A 210 0.40 9.36 -17.51
N TRP A 211 -0.61 9.72 -18.27
CA TRP A 211 -1.90 9.02 -18.32
C TRP A 211 -1.76 7.72 -19.11
N ARG A 212 -2.32 6.61 -18.61
CA ARG A 212 -2.28 5.34 -19.34
C ARG A 212 -3.23 5.35 -20.54
N SER A 213 -2.87 4.59 -21.57
CA SER A 213 -3.58 4.61 -22.85
C SER A 213 -4.91 3.88 -22.84
N GLY A 214 -5.12 2.96 -21.91
CA GLY A 214 -6.20 1.97 -21.92
C GLY A 214 -5.83 0.77 -22.80
N GLY A 215 -6.54 -0.33 -22.64
CA GLY A 215 -6.27 -1.59 -23.33
C GLY A 215 -6.83 -2.75 -22.53
N SER A 216 -6.28 -3.96 -22.66
CA SER A 216 -6.61 -5.03 -21.72
C SER A 216 -6.08 -4.70 -20.33
N GLU A 217 -6.65 -5.29 -19.28
CA GLU A 217 -6.16 -5.17 -17.91
C GLU A 217 -4.65 -5.46 -17.82
N THR A 218 -4.21 -6.56 -18.43
CA THR A 218 -2.80 -6.97 -18.47
C THR A 218 -1.91 -5.91 -19.13
N ASP A 219 -2.36 -5.33 -20.25
CA ASP A 219 -1.59 -4.31 -20.97
C ASP A 219 -1.41 -3.04 -20.13
N VAL A 220 -2.48 -2.59 -19.46
CA VAL A 220 -2.44 -1.35 -18.65
C VAL A 220 -1.61 -1.54 -17.38
N ILE A 221 -1.67 -2.71 -16.75
CA ILE A 221 -0.81 -3.07 -15.62
C ILE A 221 0.65 -3.10 -16.06
N ALA A 222 0.97 -3.70 -17.22
CA ALA A 222 2.32 -3.75 -17.76
C ALA A 222 2.84 -2.35 -18.15
N GLU A 223 2.01 -1.52 -18.79
CA GLU A 223 2.33 -0.11 -19.11
C GLU A 223 2.62 0.69 -17.83
N SER A 224 2.04 0.31 -16.71
CA SER A 224 2.26 0.94 -15.41
C SER A 224 3.47 0.38 -14.66
N HIS A 225 4.21 -0.59 -15.21
CA HIS A 225 5.31 -1.31 -14.57
C HIS A 225 4.92 -1.98 -13.23
N LEU A 226 3.68 -2.44 -13.13
CA LEU A 226 3.13 -3.13 -11.96
C LEU A 226 2.79 -4.60 -12.25
N ASP A 227 3.22 -5.13 -13.39
CA ASP A 227 3.19 -6.55 -13.70
C ASP A 227 4.21 -7.33 -12.87
N ARG A 228 4.06 -8.67 -12.82
CA ARG A 228 4.91 -9.56 -12.03
C ARG A 228 6.39 -9.39 -12.30
N GLU A 229 6.78 -9.27 -13.58
CA GLU A 229 8.20 -9.16 -13.95
C GLU A 229 8.77 -7.81 -13.53
N SER A 230 8.08 -6.71 -13.78
CA SER A 230 8.48 -5.37 -13.35
C SER A 230 8.65 -5.26 -11.84
N ILE A 231 7.71 -5.83 -11.08
CA ILE A 231 7.78 -5.87 -9.61
C ILE A 231 8.97 -6.71 -9.14
N TYR A 232 9.15 -7.91 -9.71
CA TYR A 232 10.28 -8.78 -9.39
C TYR A 232 11.61 -8.06 -9.60
N GLN A 233 11.83 -7.51 -10.79
CA GLN A 233 13.07 -6.80 -11.13
C GLN A 233 13.29 -5.55 -10.25
N GLY A 234 12.24 -4.81 -9.96
CA GLY A 234 12.30 -3.65 -9.06
C GLY A 234 12.76 -4.04 -7.67
N ILE A 235 12.20 -5.11 -7.09
CA ILE A 235 12.58 -5.60 -5.76
C ILE A 235 14.00 -6.18 -5.76
N VAL A 236 14.39 -6.94 -6.78
CA VAL A 236 15.77 -7.47 -6.91
C VAL A 236 16.77 -6.31 -6.97
N ARG A 237 16.53 -5.31 -7.81
CA ARG A 237 17.36 -4.11 -7.88
C ARG A 237 17.47 -3.40 -6.53
N PHE A 238 16.33 -3.15 -5.87
CA PHE A 238 16.28 -2.52 -4.55
C PHE A 238 17.11 -3.29 -3.51
N ALA A 239 16.97 -4.61 -3.47
CA ALA A 239 17.65 -5.48 -2.52
C ALA A 239 19.16 -5.57 -2.79
N THR A 240 19.55 -5.81 -4.03
CA THR A 240 20.97 -6.00 -4.42
C THR A 240 21.78 -4.71 -4.34
N GLU A 241 21.17 -3.55 -4.57
CA GLU A 241 21.81 -2.23 -4.45
C GLU A 241 21.75 -1.64 -3.03
N ARG A 242 21.35 -2.41 -2.02
CA ARG A 242 21.13 -1.92 -0.66
C ARG A 242 22.33 -1.18 -0.08
N GLU A 243 23.52 -1.73 -0.16
CA GLU A 243 24.73 -1.11 0.39
C GLU A 243 25.03 0.25 -0.27
N SER A 244 25.01 0.29 -1.59
CA SER A 244 25.18 1.55 -2.35
C SER A 244 24.10 2.57 -2.02
N ARG A 245 22.85 2.15 -1.87
CA ARG A 245 21.71 3.00 -1.52
C ARG A 245 21.87 3.61 -0.13
N LEU A 246 22.25 2.82 0.87
CA LEU A 246 22.48 3.30 2.24
C LEU A 246 23.71 4.21 2.34
N ASN A 247 24.75 3.97 1.55
CA ASN A 247 25.91 4.85 1.49
C ASN A 247 25.53 6.23 0.92
N ARG A 248 24.79 6.28 -0.17
CA ARG A 248 24.28 7.55 -0.73
C ARG A 248 23.42 8.33 0.28
N GLN A 249 22.64 7.64 1.13
CA GLN A 249 21.89 8.31 2.20
C GLN A 249 22.82 8.92 3.26
N ARG A 250 23.84 8.19 3.67
CA ARG A 250 24.82 8.69 4.65
C ARG A 250 25.58 9.91 4.11
N GLU A 251 26.00 9.85 2.86
CA GLU A 251 26.69 10.96 2.17
C GLU A 251 25.78 12.20 2.05
N ALA A 252 24.50 12.01 1.77
CA ALA A 252 23.53 13.12 1.68
C ALA A 252 23.20 13.77 3.03
N LEU A 253 23.48 13.09 4.16
CA LEU A 253 23.25 13.59 5.52
C LEU A 253 24.53 14.11 6.21
N ALA A 254 25.68 13.92 5.59
CA ALA A 254 26.97 14.39 6.10
C ALA A 254 27.27 15.82 5.65
#